data_ec34f42660fbbec1f05e1952e0138b66
#
_entry.id   ec34f42660fbbec1f05e1952e0138b66
#
_cell.length_a   1.000
_cell.length_b   1.000
_cell.length_c   1.000
_cell.angle_alpha   90.00
_cell.angle_beta   90.00
_cell.angle_gamma   90.00
#
_symmetry.space_group_name_H-M   'P 1'
#
loop_
_entity.id
_entity.type
_entity.pdbx_description
1 polymer ?
#
loop_
_entity_poly.entity_id
_entity_poly.type
_entity_poly.pdbx_seq_one_letter_code
_entity_poly.pdbx_strand_id
1 'polypeptide(L)'
;MTKGTGSETGPRGEARGGARPKPTPYRDGQNVIRDSATGAIVYLPPEAKDVPALMAEMVGWAQEAEREGLPVPIIAGLVHYQFVTIHPYYDGNGRTARLIATFILQRGGYGLNGLISLEELHSQDLEGYYRALATHPHHNYYEGREEADLTPWLEYFIETTARVFRMAREGAQRSAREGISPEPEELRRLDPRARAVLALFTKMERIRTSDVAEALGLSDRMARVLIRGWVSDGCWC
;
A
#
# COMPACT_ATOMS: atom_id res chain seq x y z
N MET A 1 39.67 45.34 19.46
CA MET A 1 38.28 44.88 19.59
C MET A 1 37.89 44.14 18.33
N THR A 2 38.13 42.90 18.23
CA THR A 2 37.76 42.08 17.08
C THR A 2 37.29 40.74 17.58
N LYS A 3 36.03 40.42 17.30
CA LYS A 3 35.39 39.18 17.68
C LYS A 3 35.73 38.10 16.64
N GLY A 4 36.30 36.99 17.08
CA GLY A 4 36.45 35.80 16.30
C GLY A 4 35.14 35.00 16.25
N THR A 5 34.71 34.66 15.05
CA THR A 5 33.64 33.71 14.80
C THR A 5 34.22 32.34 14.56
N GLY A 6 34.10 31.45 15.52
CA GLY A 6 34.41 30.03 15.36
C GLY A 6 33.27 29.34 14.63
N SER A 7 33.57 28.73 13.49
CA SER A 7 32.68 27.83 12.80
C SER A 7 32.89 26.40 13.35
N GLU A 8 31.94 25.91 14.13
CA GLU A 8 31.92 24.50 14.50
C GLU A 8 31.36 23.66 13.33
N THR A 9 32.25 22.89 12.72
CA THR A 9 31.91 21.85 11.79
C THR A 9 31.43 20.63 12.58
N GLY A 10 30.12 20.40 12.64
CA GLY A 10 29.57 19.20 13.20
C GLY A 10 29.96 17.91 12.45
N PRO A 11 29.97 16.74 13.10
CA PRO A 11 30.47 15.50 12.54
C PRO A 11 29.64 15.05 11.34
N ARG A 12 30.35 14.70 10.26
CA ARG A 12 29.77 14.09 9.06
C ARG A 12 29.15 12.74 9.44
N GLY A 13 27.82 12.63 9.25
CA GLY A 13 27.10 11.39 9.50
C GLY A 13 27.66 10.25 8.67
N GLU A 14 28.13 9.22 9.35
CA GLU A 14 28.50 7.94 8.77
C GLU A 14 27.28 7.32 8.08
N ALA A 15 27.48 6.81 6.87
CA ALA A 15 26.48 6.06 6.13
C ALA A 15 26.09 4.80 6.95
N ARG A 16 24.92 4.81 7.57
CA ARG A 16 24.38 3.66 8.29
C ARG A 16 24.11 2.56 7.28
N GLY A 17 24.92 1.50 7.31
CA GLY A 17 24.68 0.24 6.64
C GLY A 17 23.28 -0.28 7.03
N GLY A 18 22.56 -0.83 6.06
CA GLY A 18 21.16 -1.18 6.15
C GLY A 18 20.76 -2.14 7.25
N ALA A 19 20.53 -1.61 8.44
CA ALA A 19 19.75 -2.32 9.44
C ALA A 19 18.32 -2.46 8.92
N ARG A 20 17.77 -3.68 8.94
CA ARG A 20 16.34 -3.89 8.63
C ARG A 20 15.50 -2.93 9.48
N PRO A 21 14.55 -2.22 8.92
CA PRO A 21 13.69 -1.33 9.69
C PRO A 21 13.03 -2.11 10.81
N LYS A 22 13.07 -1.59 12.03
CA LYS A 22 12.37 -2.22 13.15
C LYS A 22 10.86 -2.17 12.86
N PRO A 23 10.12 -3.25 13.16
CA PRO A 23 8.67 -3.24 13.05
C PRO A 23 8.08 -2.09 13.85
N THR A 24 7.08 -1.41 13.30
CA THR A 24 6.31 -0.42 14.03
C THR A 24 5.53 -1.14 15.14
N PRO A 25 5.68 -0.75 16.42
CA PRO A 25 4.91 -1.37 17.50
C PRO A 25 3.42 -1.04 17.33
N TYR A 26 2.56 -1.88 17.87
CA TYR A 26 1.16 -1.54 18.05
C TYR A 26 1.03 -0.35 19.00
N ARG A 27 -0.08 0.38 18.90
CA ARG A 27 -0.39 1.45 19.83
C ARG A 27 -0.46 0.95 21.27
N ASP A 28 -0.01 1.75 22.19
CA ASP A 28 0.00 1.50 23.64
C ASP A 28 -1.04 2.31 24.38
N GLY A 29 -1.80 3.16 23.66
CA GLY A 29 -2.89 4.00 24.17
C GLY A 29 -4.17 3.86 23.36
N GLN A 30 -5.27 4.43 23.92
CA GLN A 30 -6.56 4.46 23.24
C GLN A 30 -6.50 5.37 22.02
N ASN A 31 -7.09 4.90 20.92
CA ASN A 31 -7.30 5.68 19.72
C ASN A 31 -8.81 5.93 19.51
N VAL A 32 -9.14 6.98 18.77
CA VAL A 32 -10.52 7.28 18.35
C VAL A 32 -10.49 7.75 16.91
N ILE A 33 -11.46 7.30 16.12
CA ILE A 33 -11.63 7.78 14.76
C ILE A 33 -12.66 8.89 14.77
N ARG A 34 -12.28 10.04 14.23
CA ARG A 34 -13.12 11.24 14.17
C ARG A 34 -13.41 11.61 12.73
N ASP A 35 -14.62 12.10 12.52
CA ASP A 35 -14.94 12.81 11.31
C ASP A 35 -14.12 14.10 11.22
N SER A 36 -13.43 14.30 10.09
CA SER A 36 -12.52 15.44 9.91
C SER A 36 -13.23 16.78 9.78
N ALA A 37 -14.51 16.79 9.36
CA ALA A 37 -15.28 18.00 9.17
C ALA A 37 -16.00 18.44 10.45
N THR A 38 -16.53 17.48 11.22
CA THR A 38 -17.35 17.75 12.39
C THR A 38 -16.61 17.56 13.72
N GLY A 39 -15.48 16.82 13.71
CA GLY A 39 -14.76 16.40 14.93
C GLY A 39 -15.50 15.34 15.77
N ALA A 40 -16.67 14.89 15.32
CA ALA A 40 -17.44 13.86 16.01
C ALA A 40 -16.70 12.51 16.01
N ILE A 41 -16.83 11.73 17.08
CA ILE A 41 -16.31 10.36 17.12
C ILE A 41 -17.20 9.51 16.23
N VAL A 42 -16.61 8.91 15.19
CA VAL A 42 -17.31 8.01 14.28
C VAL A 42 -17.04 6.54 14.57
N TYR A 43 -15.94 6.25 15.28
CA TYR A 43 -15.65 4.89 15.71
C TYR A 43 -14.65 4.84 16.87
N LEU A 44 -14.89 3.92 17.80
CA LEU A 44 -14.02 3.64 18.96
C LEU A 44 -13.40 2.24 18.78
N PRO A 45 -12.12 2.15 18.39
CA PRO A 45 -11.38 0.89 18.30
C PRO A 45 -11.23 0.22 19.68
N PRO A 46 -10.83 -1.09 19.73
CA PRO A 46 -10.62 -1.81 20.97
C PRO A 46 -9.54 -1.14 21.84
N GLU A 47 -9.50 -1.51 23.12
CA GLU A 47 -8.44 -1.07 24.00
C GLU A 47 -7.06 -1.55 23.53
N ALA A 48 -6.02 -0.75 23.78
CA ALA A 48 -4.66 -1.05 23.32
C ALA A 48 -4.15 -2.41 23.82
N LYS A 49 -4.55 -2.81 25.03
CA LYS A 49 -4.17 -4.09 25.63
C LYS A 49 -4.65 -5.31 24.84
N ASP A 50 -5.77 -5.18 24.12
CA ASP A 50 -6.41 -6.28 23.40
C ASP A 50 -5.87 -6.40 21.95
N VAL A 51 -5.24 -5.35 21.43
CA VAL A 51 -4.76 -5.28 20.05
C VAL A 51 -3.85 -6.47 19.67
N PRO A 52 -2.84 -6.87 20.47
CA PRO A 52 -1.97 -7.98 20.09
C PRO A 52 -2.72 -9.32 19.92
N ALA A 53 -3.67 -9.61 20.81
CA ALA A 53 -4.47 -10.82 20.73
C ALA A 53 -5.38 -10.80 19.51
N LEU A 54 -6.11 -9.71 19.29
CA LEU A 54 -7.00 -9.54 18.14
C LEU A 54 -6.28 -9.62 16.79
N MET A 55 -5.06 -9.08 16.72
CA MET A 55 -4.24 -9.21 15.51
C MET A 55 -3.77 -10.65 15.29
N ALA A 56 -3.41 -11.37 16.34
CA ALA A 56 -3.04 -12.77 16.23
C ALA A 56 -4.23 -13.64 15.80
N GLU A 57 -5.41 -13.41 16.37
CA GLU A 57 -6.67 -14.09 15.99
C GLU A 57 -7.03 -13.83 14.53
N MET A 58 -6.94 -12.58 14.06
CA MET A 58 -7.20 -12.24 12.65
C MET A 58 -6.26 -13.00 11.71
N VAL A 59 -4.96 -13.06 12.03
CA VAL A 59 -3.98 -13.79 11.20
C VAL A 59 -4.25 -15.29 11.23
N GLY A 60 -4.54 -15.86 12.41
CA GLY A 60 -4.88 -17.27 12.58
C GLY A 60 -6.14 -17.65 11.78
N TRP A 61 -7.17 -16.83 11.88
CA TRP A 61 -8.40 -17.01 11.10
C TRP A 61 -8.16 -16.98 9.60
N ALA A 62 -7.37 -16.01 9.11
CA ALA A 62 -7.07 -15.90 7.68
C ALA A 62 -6.35 -17.14 7.13
N GLN A 63 -5.41 -17.70 7.92
CA GLN A 63 -4.71 -18.93 7.56
C GLN A 63 -5.62 -20.17 7.56
N GLU A 64 -6.58 -20.24 8.50
CA GLU A 64 -7.56 -21.31 8.54
C GLU A 64 -8.52 -21.21 7.36
N ALA A 65 -9.08 -20.03 7.11
CA ALA A 65 -9.98 -19.78 6.00
C ALA A 65 -9.34 -20.12 4.63
N GLU A 66 -8.03 -19.86 4.47
CA GLU A 66 -7.28 -20.29 3.29
C GLU A 66 -7.20 -21.82 3.19
N ARG A 67 -6.95 -22.53 4.31
CA ARG A 67 -6.91 -24.01 4.34
C ARG A 67 -8.27 -24.65 4.07
N GLU A 68 -9.34 -24.02 4.53
CA GLU A 68 -10.71 -24.46 4.28
C GLU A 68 -11.21 -24.13 2.87
N GLY A 69 -10.41 -23.40 2.08
CA GLY A 69 -10.72 -23.09 0.69
C GLY A 69 -11.73 -21.96 0.50
N LEU A 70 -11.86 -21.05 1.47
CA LEU A 70 -12.65 -19.82 1.25
C LEU A 70 -12.10 -19.03 0.06
N PRO A 71 -12.97 -18.41 -0.76
CA PRO A 71 -12.53 -17.59 -1.87
C PRO A 71 -11.60 -16.46 -1.42
N VAL A 72 -10.44 -16.35 -2.05
CA VAL A 72 -9.40 -15.36 -1.69
C VAL A 72 -9.92 -13.92 -1.60
N PRO A 73 -10.80 -13.43 -2.50
CA PRO A 73 -11.36 -12.09 -2.36
C PRO A 73 -12.20 -11.89 -1.09
N ILE A 74 -12.89 -12.94 -0.62
CA ILE A 74 -13.64 -12.91 0.65
C ILE A 74 -12.67 -12.78 1.82
N ILE A 75 -11.60 -13.60 1.85
CA ILE A 75 -10.57 -13.54 2.90
C ILE A 75 -9.93 -12.14 2.91
N ALA A 76 -9.56 -11.61 1.75
CA ALA A 76 -8.95 -10.29 1.63
C ALA A 76 -9.87 -9.17 2.15
N GLY A 77 -11.17 -9.23 1.81
CA GLY A 77 -12.17 -8.27 2.27
C GLY A 77 -12.38 -8.32 3.78
N LEU A 78 -12.51 -9.52 4.35
CA LEU A 78 -12.71 -9.70 5.79
C LEU A 78 -11.47 -9.33 6.61
N VAL A 79 -10.28 -9.67 6.15
CA VAL A 79 -9.02 -9.25 6.79
C VAL A 79 -8.87 -7.73 6.74
N HIS A 80 -9.19 -7.10 5.61
CA HIS A 80 -9.19 -5.64 5.49
C HIS A 80 -10.12 -5.01 6.53
N TYR A 81 -11.37 -5.46 6.59
CA TYR A 81 -12.37 -4.98 7.54
C TYR A 81 -11.89 -5.13 8.98
N GLN A 82 -11.46 -6.34 9.34
CA GLN A 82 -10.99 -6.64 10.69
C GLN A 82 -9.79 -5.78 11.09
N PHE A 83 -8.83 -5.60 10.19
CA PHE A 83 -7.66 -4.76 10.45
C PHE A 83 -8.04 -3.30 10.69
N VAL A 84 -8.94 -2.74 9.87
CA VAL A 84 -9.40 -1.36 10.02
C VAL A 84 -10.18 -1.17 11.32
N THR A 85 -10.97 -2.15 11.75
CA THR A 85 -11.74 -2.08 12.99
C THR A 85 -10.88 -2.27 14.24
N ILE A 86 -9.85 -3.12 14.20
CA ILE A 86 -8.84 -3.22 15.30
C ILE A 86 -8.03 -1.94 15.41
N HIS A 87 -7.70 -1.32 14.28
CA HIS A 87 -6.95 -0.06 14.22
C HIS A 87 -5.65 -0.10 15.03
N PRO A 88 -4.71 -1.02 14.70
CA PRO A 88 -3.60 -1.37 15.59
C PRO A 88 -2.53 -0.29 15.74
N TYR A 89 -2.49 0.72 14.88
CA TYR A 89 -1.49 1.78 14.89
C TYR A 89 -2.10 3.16 15.15
N TYR A 90 -1.28 4.13 15.51
CA TYR A 90 -1.73 5.52 15.63
C TYR A 90 -2.00 6.18 14.28
N ASP A 91 -1.29 5.77 13.22
CA ASP A 91 -1.48 6.25 11.85
C ASP A 91 -1.21 5.13 10.83
N GLY A 92 -1.71 5.32 9.61
CA GLY A 92 -1.45 4.42 8.49
C GLY A 92 -2.31 3.16 8.44
N ASN A 93 -3.30 2.99 9.32
CA ASN A 93 -4.12 1.78 9.37
C ASN A 93 -4.85 1.50 8.05
N GLY A 94 -5.47 2.51 7.44
CA GLY A 94 -6.14 2.34 6.15
C GLY A 94 -5.18 1.93 5.03
N ARG A 95 -4.02 2.54 4.93
CA ARG A 95 -2.96 2.17 3.96
C ARG A 95 -2.48 0.74 4.17
N THR A 96 -2.24 0.37 5.43
CA THR A 96 -1.80 -0.99 5.79
C THR A 96 -2.88 -2.01 5.48
N ALA A 97 -4.15 -1.74 5.79
CA ALA A 97 -5.27 -2.64 5.48
C ALA A 97 -5.37 -2.91 3.96
N ARG A 98 -5.29 -1.86 3.14
CA ARG A 98 -5.31 -2.00 1.68
C ARG A 98 -4.10 -2.76 1.15
N LEU A 99 -2.92 -2.54 1.74
CA LEU A 99 -1.71 -3.28 1.39
C LEU A 99 -1.83 -4.77 1.74
N ILE A 100 -2.35 -5.10 2.91
CA ILE A 100 -2.58 -6.50 3.34
C ILE A 100 -3.59 -7.17 2.41
N ALA A 101 -4.71 -6.52 2.10
CA ALA A 101 -5.70 -7.05 1.18
C ALA A 101 -5.11 -7.29 -0.21
N THR A 102 -4.34 -6.34 -0.74
CA THR A 102 -3.61 -6.49 -2.02
C THR A 102 -2.64 -7.67 -1.97
N PHE A 103 -1.90 -7.84 -0.88
CA PHE A 103 -0.97 -8.96 -0.69
C PHE A 103 -1.70 -10.31 -0.70
N ILE A 104 -2.84 -10.43 0.00
CA ILE A 104 -3.65 -11.65 0.03
C ILE A 104 -4.18 -11.98 -1.37
N LEU A 105 -4.74 -10.98 -2.08
CA LEU A 105 -5.21 -11.14 -3.45
C LEU A 105 -4.08 -11.60 -4.39
N GLN A 106 -2.91 -10.95 -4.29
CA GLN A 106 -1.75 -11.25 -5.13
C GLN A 106 -1.23 -12.67 -4.90
N ARG A 107 -1.10 -13.08 -3.63
CA ARG A 107 -0.69 -14.42 -3.23
C ARG A 107 -1.69 -15.51 -3.68
N GLY A 108 -2.97 -15.18 -3.68
CA GLY A 108 -4.04 -16.07 -4.15
C GLY A 108 -4.25 -16.11 -5.66
N GLY A 109 -3.31 -15.55 -6.45
CA GLY A 109 -3.38 -15.59 -7.92
C GLY A 109 -4.17 -14.42 -8.55
N TYR A 110 -4.66 -13.49 -7.75
CA TYR A 110 -5.36 -12.28 -8.20
C TYR A 110 -4.40 -11.09 -8.39
N GLY A 111 -3.13 -11.36 -8.67
CA GLY A 111 -2.13 -10.33 -8.93
C GLY A 111 -2.28 -9.72 -10.31
N LEU A 112 -2.38 -8.40 -10.40
CA LEU A 112 -2.45 -7.65 -11.66
C LEU A 112 -1.09 -7.01 -12.04
N ASN A 113 0.02 -7.55 -11.52
CA ASN A 113 1.39 -7.06 -11.77
C ASN A 113 1.56 -5.55 -11.55
N GLY A 114 0.81 -4.98 -10.59
CA GLY A 114 0.87 -3.56 -10.26
C GLY A 114 0.19 -2.63 -11.27
N LEU A 115 -0.61 -3.17 -12.20
CA LEU A 115 -1.28 -2.37 -13.23
C LEU A 115 -2.36 -1.44 -12.68
N ILE A 116 -3.03 -1.84 -11.58
CA ILE A 116 -4.05 -1.01 -10.93
C ILE A 116 -4.00 -1.29 -9.42
N SER A 117 -4.11 -0.24 -8.61
CA SER A 117 -4.08 -0.32 -7.16
C SER A 117 -5.48 -0.23 -6.57
N LEU A 118 -5.81 -1.10 -5.60
CA LEU A 118 -7.01 -0.93 -4.76
C LEU A 118 -7.01 0.44 -4.06
N GLU A 119 -5.83 0.95 -3.69
CA GLU A 119 -5.65 2.29 -3.12
C GLU A 119 -6.24 3.36 -4.03
N GLU A 120 -5.93 3.31 -5.32
CA GLU A 120 -6.41 4.27 -6.31
C GLU A 120 -7.94 4.24 -6.42
N LEU A 121 -8.55 3.05 -6.48
CA LEU A 121 -10.01 2.94 -6.59
C LEU A 121 -10.73 3.40 -5.32
N HIS A 122 -10.23 3.04 -4.14
CA HIS A 122 -10.81 3.53 -2.89
C HIS A 122 -10.65 5.05 -2.73
N SER A 123 -9.56 5.64 -3.25
CA SER A 123 -9.38 7.09 -3.23
C SER A 123 -10.35 7.84 -4.15
N GLN A 124 -10.83 7.20 -5.21
CA GLN A 124 -11.84 7.75 -6.12
C GLN A 124 -13.25 7.77 -5.53
N ASP A 125 -13.55 6.89 -4.57
CA ASP A 125 -14.85 6.77 -3.91
C ASP A 125 -14.69 6.60 -2.39
N LEU A 126 -14.09 7.60 -1.75
CA LEU A 126 -13.89 7.62 -0.30
C LEU A 126 -15.20 7.56 0.48
N GLU A 127 -16.24 8.21 0.00
CA GLU A 127 -17.55 8.21 0.66
C GLU A 127 -18.18 6.81 0.62
N GLY A 128 -18.19 6.14 -0.53
CA GLY A 128 -18.66 4.76 -0.66
C GLY A 128 -17.85 3.80 0.20
N TYR A 129 -16.53 3.97 0.25
CA TYR A 129 -15.64 3.18 1.09
C TYR A 129 -15.99 3.29 2.58
N TYR A 130 -16.12 4.52 3.10
CA TYR A 130 -16.46 4.70 4.53
C TYR A 130 -17.90 4.27 4.83
N ARG A 131 -18.83 4.47 3.93
CA ARG A 131 -20.21 4.01 4.07
C ARG A 131 -20.26 2.48 4.14
N ALA A 132 -19.52 1.78 3.29
CA ALA A 132 -19.46 0.33 3.31
C ALA A 132 -18.79 -0.24 4.57
N LEU A 133 -17.80 0.47 5.13
CA LEU A 133 -17.19 0.10 6.42
C LEU A 133 -18.09 0.33 7.63
N ALA A 134 -19.06 1.25 7.54
CA ALA A 134 -19.96 1.60 8.63
C ALA A 134 -21.09 0.57 8.78
N THR A 135 -20.75 -0.70 8.88
CA THR A 135 -21.71 -1.82 9.04
C THR A 135 -22.20 -1.99 10.47
N HIS A 136 -21.59 -1.27 11.42
CA HIS A 136 -21.76 -1.49 12.83
C HIS A 136 -22.66 -0.40 13.45
N PRO A 137 -23.77 -0.77 14.11
CA PRO A 137 -24.74 0.21 14.61
C PRO A 137 -24.24 1.06 15.80
N HIS A 138 -23.24 0.60 16.55
CA HIS A 138 -22.85 1.19 17.84
C HIS A 138 -21.53 1.98 17.81
N HIS A 139 -20.85 2.14 16.70
CA HIS A 139 -19.59 2.89 16.60
C HIS A 139 -18.51 2.53 17.63
N ASN A 140 -18.61 1.32 18.25
CA ASN A 140 -17.74 0.82 19.31
C ASN A 140 -17.34 -0.63 19.02
N TYR A 141 -16.05 -0.96 19.19
CA TYR A 141 -15.53 -2.28 18.91
C TYR A 141 -16.23 -3.41 19.68
N TYR A 142 -16.59 -3.18 20.94
CA TYR A 142 -17.13 -4.22 21.83
C TYR A 142 -18.66 -4.37 21.80
N GLU A 143 -19.36 -3.42 21.18
CA GLU A 143 -20.81 -3.41 21.19
C GLU A 143 -21.39 -3.80 19.83
N GLY A 144 -22.28 -4.80 19.80
CA GLY A 144 -23.06 -5.20 18.64
C GLY A 144 -22.26 -5.82 17.47
N ARG A 145 -21.03 -6.30 17.70
CA ARG A 145 -20.22 -6.93 16.62
C ARG A 145 -20.84 -8.22 16.09
N GLU A 146 -21.46 -9.00 16.95
CA GLU A 146 -22.12 -10.26 16.56
C GLU A 146 -23.32 -10.01 15.65
N GLU A 147 -23.90 -8.83 15.72
CA GLU A 147 -25.06 -8.40 14.93
C GLU A 147 -24.68 -7.64 13.67
N ALA A 148 -23.38 -7.35 13.47
CA ALA A 148 -22.91 -6.57 12.34
C ALA A 148 -23.10 -7.32 11.02
N ASP A 149 -23.89 -6.75 10.11
CA ASP A 149 -24.02 -7.27 8.75
C ASP A 149 -22.84 -6.80 7.89
N LEU A 150 -21.94 -7.71 7.56
CA LEU A 150 -20.78 -7.44 6.72
C LEU A 150 -21.07 -7.54 5.21
N THR A 151 -22.30 -7.89 4.83
CA THR A 151 -22.69 -8.03 3.42
C THR A 151 -22.41 -6.75 2.61
N PRO A 152 -22.82 -5.55 3.06
CA PRO A 152 -22.55 -4.32 2.30
C PRO A 152 -21.07 -4.03 2.11
N TRP A 153 -20.24 -4.36 3.10
CA TRP A 153 -18.79 -4.23 2.98
C TRP A 153 -18.21 -5.22 1.96
N LEU A 154 -18.59 -6.48 2.04
CA LEU A 154 -18.09 -7.52 1.14
C LEU A 154 -18.52 -7.26 -0.30
N GLU A 155 -19.76 -6.85 -0.53
CA GLU A 155 -20.25 -6.46 -1.85
C GLU A 155 -19.43 -5.31 -2.44
N TYR A 156 -19.23 -4.24 -1.66
CA TYR A 156 -18.40 -3.11 -2.07
C TYR A 156 -16.96 -3.53 -2.40
N PHE A 157 -16.34 -4.33 -1.53
CA PHE A 157 -14.95 -4.76 -1.70
C PHE A 157 -14.76 -5.65 -2.92
N ILE A 158 -15.68 -6.62 -3.12
CA ILE A 158 -15.64 -7.55 -4.25
C ILE A 158 -15.93 -6.80 -5.55
N GLU A 159 -16.90 -5.91 -5.58
CA GLU A 159 -17.21 -5.12 -6.76
C GLU A 159 -16.04 -4.19 -7.14
N THR A 160 -15.42 -3.54 -6.16
CA THR A 160 -14.22 -2.74 -6.36
C THR A 160 -13.09 -3.59 -6.93
N THR A 161 -12.85 -4.77 -6.36
CA THR A 161 -11.85 -5.73 -6.87
C THR A 161 -12.17 -6.17 -8.30
N ALA A 162 -13.42 -6.53 -8.58
CA ALA A 162 -13.86 -6.92 -9.92
C ALA A 162 -13.71 -5.78 -10.94
N ARG A 163 -13.93 -4.52 -10.52
CA ARG A 163 -13.70 -3.33 -11.35
C ARG A 163 -12.24 -3.21 -11.76
N VAL A 164 -11.30 -3.46 -10.82
CA VAL A 164 -9.85 -3.52 -11.12
C VAL A 164 -9.57 -4.49 -12.26
N PHE A 165 -10.11 -5.71 -12.18
CA PHE A 165 -9.90 -6.73 -13.21
C PHE A 165 -10.52 -6.34 -14.56
N ARG A 166 -11.71 -5.74 -14.56
CA ARG A 166 -12.34 -5.25 -15.80
C ARG A 166 -11.47 -4.20 -16.48
N MET A 167 -11.00 -3.20 -15.72
CA MET A 167 -10.14 -2.13 -16.25
C MET A 167 -8.81 -2.68 -16.81
N ALA A 168 -8.18 -3.61 -16.10
CA ALA A 168 -6.95 -4.26 -16.58
C ALA A 168 -7.16 -5.05 -17.87
N ARG A 169 -8.26 -5.81 -17.96
CA ARG A 169 -8.64 -6.55 -19.16
C ARG A 169 -8.91 -5.63 -20.34
N GLU A 170 -9.65 -4.55 -20.14
CA GLU A 170 -9.95 -3.56 -21.18
C GLU A 170 -8.67 -2.86 -21.65
N GLY A 171 -7.78 -2.50 -20.71
CA GLY A 171 -6.46 -1.95 -21.05
C GLY A 171 -5.62 -2.91 -21.90
N ALA A 172 -5.54 -4.18 -21.52
CA ALA A 172 -4.84 -5.20 -22.29
C ALA A 172 -5.43 -5.42 -23.68
N GLN A 173 -6.77 -5.44 -23.79
CA GLN A 173 -7.45 -5.57 -25.09
C GLN A 173 -7.22 -4.36 -25.99
N ARG A 174 -7.19 -3.15 -25.43
CA ARG A 174 -6.87 -1.91 -26.17
C ARG A 174 -5.45 -1.97 -26.71
N SER A 175 -4.47 -2.27 -25.85
CA SER A 175 -3.08 -2.40 -26.27
C SER A 175 -2.88 -3.45 -27.36
N ALA A 176 -3.59 -4.58 -27.29
CA ALA A 176 -3.54 -5.61 -28.33
C ALA A 176 -4.13 -5.13 -29.66
N ARG A 177 -5.22 -4.33 -29.64
CA ARG A 177 -5.83 -3.75 -30.86
C ARG A 177 -4.95 -2.67 -31.50
N GLU A 178 -4.24 -1.91 -30.68
CA GLU A 178 -3.33 -0.85 -31.12
C GLU A 178 -1.97 -1.42 -31.60
N GLY A 179 -1.81 -2.76 -31.61
CA GLY A 179 -0.58 -3.41 -32.03
C GLY A 179 0.59 -3.18 -31.07
N ILE A 180 0.31 -2.73 -29.85
CA ILE A 180 1.31 -2.59 -28.80
C ILE A 180 1.69 -4.00 -28.37
N SER A 181 2.88 -4.45 -28.78
CA SER A 181 3.42 -5.76 -28.40
C SER A 181 3.49 -5.86 -26.86
N PRO A 182 3.12 -7.00 -26.28
CA PRO A 182 3.30 -7.18 -24.84
C PRO A 182 4.78 -6.94 -24.50
N GLU A 183 5.00 -6.18 -23.44
CA GLU A 183 6.34 -5.86 -22.96
C GLU A 183 7.17 -7.16 -22.81
N PRO A 184 8.39 -7.23 -23.36
CA PRO A 184 9.26 -8.39 -23.23
C PRO A 184 9.41 -8.84 -21.78
N GLU A 185 9.53 -10.15 -21.55
CA GLU A 185 9.60 -10.71 -20.18
C GLU A 185 10.81 -10.15 -19.41
N GLU A 186 11.90 -9.85 -20.10
CA GLU A 186 13.09 -9.22 -19.55
C GLU A 186 12.78 -7.84 -18.95
N LEU A 187 11.94 -7.03 -19.61
CA LEU A 187 11.52 -5.73 -19.11
C LEU A 187 10.56 -5.85 -17.92
N ARG A 188 9.75 -6.92 -17.86
CA ARG A 188 8.85 -7.17 -16.73
C ARG A 188 9.59 -7.51 -15.45
N ARG A 189 10.79 -8.06 -15.54
CA ARG A 189 11.64 -8.42 -14.39
C ARG A 189 12.42 -7.23 -13.82
N LEU A 190 12.48 -6.12 -14.57
CA LEU A 190 13.18 -4.93 -14.09
C LEU A 190 12.41 -4.21 -12.97
N ASP A 191 13.17 -3.56 -12.09
CA ASP A 191 12.64 -2.59 -11.12
C ASP A 191 11.68 -1.61 -11.84
N PRO A 192 10.45 -1.38 -11.33
CA PRO A 192 9.50 -0.43 -11.93
C PRO A 192 10.10 0.95 -12.19
N ARG A 193 11.02 1.41 -11.35
CA ARG A 193 11.75 2.68 -11.54
C ARG A 193 12.71 2.61 -12.72
N ALA A 194 13.39 1.47 -12.91
CA ALA A 194 14.25 1.25 -14.08
C ALA A 194 13.43 1.28 -15.36
N ARG A 195 12.24 0.69 -15.36
CA ARG A 195 11.30 0.74 -16.50
C ARG A 195 10.84 2.16 -16.83
N ALA A 196 10.51 2.95 -15.81
CA ALA A 196 10.15 4.36 -15.99
C ALA A 196 11.29 5.16 -16.66
N VAL A 197 12.54 4.88 -16.28
CA VAL A 197 13.71 5.50 -16.90
C VAL A 197 13.95 4.99 -18.34
N LEU A 198 13.74 3.69 -18.59
CA LEU A 198 13.82 3.15 -19.96
C LEU A 198 12.81 3.81 -20.90
N ALA A 199 11.62 4.14 -20.43
CA ALA A 199 10.64 4.86 -21.23
C ALA A 199 11.10 6.25 -21.68
N LEU A 200 12.08 6.87 -21.02
CA LEU A 200 12.66 8.15 -21.46
C LEU A 200 13.47 7.99 -22.76
N PHE A 201 14.08 6.80 -22.99
CA PHE A 201 14.83 6.55 -24.24
C PHE A 201 13.95 6.52 -25.49
N THR A 202 12.65 6.41 -25.36
CA THR A 202 11.73 6.57 -26.51
C THR A 202 11.66 8.02 -26.99
N LYS A 203 12.06 8.98 -26.14
CA LYS A 203 11.98 10.43 -26.42
C LYS A 203 13.35 11.10 -26.49
N MET A 204 14.38 10.48 -25.95
CA MET A 204 15.71 11.06 -25.77
C MET A 204 16.79 10.03 -26.14
N GLU A 205 17.74 10.40 -26.98
CA GLU A 205 18.89 9.53 -27.32
C GLU A 205 19.88 9.35 -26.17
N ARG A 206 19.94 10.30 -25.26
CA ARG A 206 20.82 10.28 -24.09
C ARG A 206 20.07 10.76 -22.86
N ILE A 207 20.18 10.01 -21.77
CA ILE A 207 19.59 10.34 -20.47
C ILE A 207 20.71 10.71 -19.51
N ARG A 208 20.56 11.87 -18.85
CA ARG A 208 21.46 12.35 -17.80
C ARG A 208 20.91 11.96 -16.44
N THR A 209 21.76 12.00 -15.41
CA THR A 209 21.33 11.75 -14.02
C THR A 209 20.22 12.72 -13.57
N SER A 210 20.25 13.96 -14.05
CA SER A 210 19.20 14.96 -13.79
C SER A 210 17.84 14.54 -14.34
N ASP A 211 17.80 13.94 -15.53
CA ASP A 211 16.57 13.51 -16.18
C ASP A 211 15.94 12.33 -15.42
N VAL A 212 16.79 11.45 -14.89
CA VAL A 212 16.37 10.35 -14.00
C VAL A 212 15.86 10.88 -12.66
N ALA A 213 16.55 11.87 -12.09
CA ALA A 213 16.15 12.51 -10.85
C ALA A 213 14.76 13.16 -10.98
N GLU A 214 14.54 13.90 -12.06
CA GLU A 214 13.27 14.56 -12.37
C GLU A 214 12.16 13.54 -12.60
N ALA A 215 12.38 12.54 -13.45
CA ALA A 215 11.38 11.52 -13.78
C ALA A 215 10.92 10.68 -12.57
N LEU A 216 11.81 10.49 -11.59
CA LEU A 216 11.52 9.67 -10.40
C LEU A 216 11.23 10.52 -9.15
N GLY A 217 11.23 11.85 -9.26
CA GLY A 217 11.05 12.74 -8.10
C GLY A 217 12.16 12.60 -7.04
N LEU A 218 13.40 12.34 -7.46
CA LEU A 218 14.55 12.08 -6.58
C LEU A 218 15.58 13.20 -6.63
N SER A 219 16.47 13.25 -5.63
CA SER A 219 17.67 14.08 -5.73
C SER A 219 18.70 13.44 -6.68
N ASP A 220 19.56 14.26 -7.30
CA ASP A 220 20.66 13.78 -8.18
C ASP A 220 21.56 12.75 -7.49
N ARG A 221 21.77 12.89 -6.19
CA ARG A 221 22.54 11.94 -5.39
C ARG A 221 21.87 10.57 -5.34
N MET A 222 20.56 10.52 -5.11
CA MET A 222 19.81 9.27 -5.07
C MET A 222 19.67 8.65 -6.45
N ALA A 223 19.45 9.44 -7.49
CA ALA A 223 19.44 8.96 -8.87
C ALA A 223 20.76 8.29 -9.27
N ARG A 224 21.93 8.87 -8.90
CA ARG A 224 23.25 8.26 -9.12
C ARG A 224 23.41 6.91 -8.41
N VAL A 225 22.91 6.79 -7.17
CA VAL A 225 22.99 5.54 -6.41
C VAL A 225 22.16 4.45 -7.09
N LEU A 226 20.94 4.79 -7.53
CA LEU A 226 20.06 3.86 -8.24
C LEU A 226 20.67 3.40 -9.57
N ILE A 227 21.14 4.34 -10.38
CA ILE A 227 21.78 4.01 -11.68
C ILE A 227 22.97 3.07 -11.47
N ARG A 228 23.82 3.32 -10.49
CA ARG A 228 24.96 2.42 -10.19
C ARG A 228 24.51 1.03 -9.79
N GLY A 229 23.44 0.94 -8.97
CA GLY A 229 22.84 -0.36 -8.60
C GLY A 229 22.39 -1.13 -9.85
N TRP A 230 21.61 -0.49 -10.71
CA TRP A 230 21.11 -1.14 -11.94
C TRP A 230 22.22 -1.56 -12.91
N VAL A 231 23.30 -0.76 -13.01
CA VAL A 231 24.48 -1.14 -13.81
C VAL A 231 25.20 -2.32 -13.20
N SER A 232 25.36 -2.37 -11.86
CA SER A 232 26.01 -3.51 -11.18
C SER A 232 25.19 -4.79 -11.27
N ASP A 233 23.86 -4.68 -11.32
CA ASP A 233 22.95 -5.82 -11.43
C ASP A 233 22.78 -6.32 -12.90
N GLY A 234 23.56 -5.74 -13.83
CA GLY A 234 23.56 -6.13 -15.26
C GLY A 234 22.32 -5.67 -16.04
N CYS A 235 21.50 -4.79 -15.45
CA CYS A 235 20.31 -4.24 -16.12
C CYS A 235 20.64 -3.22 -17.22
N TRP A 236 21.88 -2.72 -17.25
CA TRP A 236 22.33 -1.65 -18.16
C TRP A 236 23.78 -1.96 -18.58
N CYS A 237 23.94 -2.51 -19.77
CA CYS A 237 25.22 -2.65 -20.47
C CYS A 237 25.22 -1.82 -21.73
#